data_c69cf51545801f28267b8f398eddf5c9
#
_entry.id   c69cf51545801f28267b8f398eddf5c9
#
_cell.length_a   1.000
_cell.length_b   1.000
_cell.length_c   1.000
_cell.angle_alpha   90.00
_cell.angle_beta   90.00
_cell.angle_gamma   90.00
#
_symmetry.space_group_name_H-M   'P 1'
#
loop_
_entity.id
_entity.type
_entity.pdbx_description
1 polymer ?
#
loop_
_entity_poly.entity_id
_entity_poly.type
_entity_poly.pdbx_seq_one_letter_code
_entity_poly.pdbx_strand_id
1 'polypeptide(L)'
;NARILQTEVAAANKANSKKMIGKLRRMARNESNKDYLDQVYYAMGNIYLATNDTARAIGAYETGREKSQRNGVEKGVLLLRLGAIYWDKRLFEKAQQCYTDALGLIDKEHDNYEEITRRSKVLDKLVPFTSAIALQDSLQALSRMSEAERNAAIDRVIEALKKKEEEERQAKLDSAAQARA
;
A
#
# COMPACT_ATOMS: atom_id res chain seq x y z
N ASN A 1 -15.74 -15.15 1.30
CA ASN A 1 -16.28 -13.77 1.49
C ASN A 1 -17.06 -13.58 2.80
N ALA A 2 -18.08 -14.40 3.12
CA ALA A 2 -18.90 -14.23 4.34
C ALA A 2 -18.10 -14.20 5.66
N ARG A 3 -17.04 -15.00 5.79
CA ARG A 3 -16.18 -15.00 7.00
C ARG A 3 -15.34 -13.74 7.17
N ILE A 4 -14.95 -13.09 6.08
CA ILE A 4 -14.17 -11.84 6.11
C ILE A 4 -15.08 -10.69 6.55
N LEU A 5 -16.29 -10.60 5.99
CA LEU A 5 -17.30 -9.60 6.37
C LEU A 5 -17.76 -9.75 7.81
N GLN A 6 -17.94 -10.99 8.30
CA GLN A 6 -18.25 -11.24 9.71
C GLN A 6 -17.14 -10.77 10.68
N THR A 7 -15.87 -10.79 10.21
CA THR A 7 -14.75 -10.27 10.99
C THR A 7 -14.75 -8.75 11.07
N GLU A 8 -15.17 -8.03 10.05
CA GLU A 8 -15.24 -6.57 10.06
C GLU A 8 -16.33 -6.05 11.03
N VAL A 9 -17.51 -6.66 11.00
CA VAL A 9 -18.65 -6.25 11.87
C VAL A 9 -18.35 -6.49 13.35
N ALA A 10 -17.61 -7.54 13.68
CA ALA A 10 -17.31 -7.88 15.09
C ALA A 10 -16.10 -7.10 15.65
N ALA A 11 -15.40 -6.30 14.85
CA ALA A 11 -14.18 -5.57 15.26
C ALA A 11 -14.43 -4.32 16.11
N ALA A 12 -15.70 -3.96 16.36
CA ALA A 12 -16.08 -2.80 17.18
C ALA A 12 -15.56 -2.83 18.63
N ASN A 13 -15.04 -3.97 19.09
CA ASN A 13 -14.53 -4.15 20.45
C ASN A 13 -13.03 -4.48 20.43
N LYS A 14 -12.18 -3.67 21.09
CA LYS A 14 -10.68 -3.82 21.10
C LYS A 14 -10.21 -5.24 21.47
N ALA A 15 -10.91 -5.92 22.37
CA ALA A 15 -10.56 -7.30 22.77
C ALA A 15 -10.81 -8.31 21.63
N ASN A 16 -11.86 -8.12 20.84
CA ASN A 16 -12.17 -8.94 19.68
C ASN A 16 -11.19 -8.68 18.50
N SER A 17 -10.76 -7.44 18.31
CA SER A 17 -9.88 -7.06 17.20
C SER A 17 -8.58 -7.87 17.17
N LYS A 18 -7.94 -8.09 18.33
CA LYS A 18 -6.70 -8.87 18.42
C LYS A 18 -6.91 -10.34 18.01
N LYS A 19 -8.01 -10.94 18.46
CA LYS A 19 -8.38 -12.33 18.11
C LYS A 19 -8.68 -12.46 16.61
N MET A 20 -9.32 -11.46 16.04
CA MET A 20 -9.68 -11.42 14.62
C MET A 20 -8.48 -11.24 13.71
N ILE A 21 -7.58 -10.32 14.05
CA ILE A 21 -6.28 -10.19 13.36
C ILE A 21 -5.52 -11.52 13.39
N GLY A 22 -5.54 -12.23 14.53
CA GLY A 22 -4.92 -13.56 14.63
C GLY A 22 -5.53 -14.60 13.67
N LYS A 23 -6.88 -14.57 13.49
CA LYS A 23 -7.56 -15.43 12.52
C LYS A 23 -7.21 -15.06 11.07
N LEU A 24 -7.25 -13.78 10.73
CA LEU A 24 -6.91 -13.29 9.39
C LEU A 24 -5.45 -13.59 9.03
N ARG A 25 -4.51 -13.45 9.98
CA ARG A 25 -3.11 -13.85 9.77
C ARG A 25 -2.95 -15.34 9.47
N ARG A 26 -3.74 -16.22 10.13
CA ARG A 26 -3.74 -17.65 9.78
C ARG A 26 -4.32 -17.90 8.39
N MET A 27 -5.38 -17.18 8.01
CA MET A 27 -5.96 -17.26 6.66
C MET A 27 -4.94 -16.81 5.61
N ALA A 28 -4.18 -15.74 5.86
CA ALA A 28 -3.15 -15.24 4.95
C ALA A 28 -1.97 -16.21 4.75
N ARG A 29 -1.71 -17.12 5.72
CA ARG A 29 -0.65 -18.12 5.63
C ARG A 29 -1.09 -19.41 4.94
N ASN A 30 -2.40 -19.60 4.76
CA ASN A 30 -2.92 -20.81 4.13
C ASN A 30 -2.89 -20.65 2.61
N GLU A 31 -2.21 -21.54 1.94
CA GLU A 31 -2.07 -21.64 0.49
C GLU A 31 -3.43 -21.59 -0.25
N SER A 32 -4.46 -22.24 0.32
CA SER A 32 -5.81 -22.23 -0.25
C SER A 32 -6.46 -20.84 -0.32
N ASN A 33 -5.89 -19.82 0.32
CA ASN A 33 -6.40 -18.47 0.34
C ASN A 33 -5.55 -17.49 -0.48
N LYS A 34 -4.61 -17.96 -1.29
CA LYS A 34 -3.74 -17.09 -2.11
C LYS A 34 -4.52 -16.11 -2.99
N ASP A 35 -5.64 -16.59 -3.54
CA ASP A 35 -6.52 -15.78 -4.42
C ASP A 35 -7.32 -14.70 -3.68
N TYR A 36 -7.33 -14.69 -2.36
CA TYR A 36 -8.12 -13.80 -1.51
C TYR A 36 -7.27 -12.95 -0.58
N LEU A 37 -5.97 -12.82 -0.84
CA LEU A 37 -5.05 -12.09 0.03
C LEU A 37 -5.38 -10.59 0.09
N ASP A 38 -5.82 -9.98 -1.02
CA ASP A 38 -6.34 -8.62 -1.06
C ASP A 38 -7.47 -8.42 -0.05
N GLN A 39 -8.48 -9.29 -0.04
CA GLN A 39 -9.61 -9.22 0.89
C GLN A 39 -9.20 -9.47 2.33
N VAL A 40 -8.30 -10.43 2.57
CA VAL A 40 -7.80 -10.73 3.92
C VAL A 40 -7.03 -9.55 4.50
N TYR A 41 -6.14 -8.96 3.73
CA TYR A 41 -5.36 -7.80 4.18
C TYR A 41 -6.19 -6.52 4.22
N TYR A 42 -7.18 -6.37 3.34
CA TYR A 42 -8.17 -5.30 3.42
C TYR A 42 -8.94 -5.35 4.75
N ALA A 43 -9.46 -6.51 5.13
CA ALA A 43 -10.14 -6.69 6.41
C ALA A 43 -9.21 -6.41 7.61
N MET A 44 -7.93 -6.82 7.54
CA MET A 44 -6.95 -6.51 8.58
C MET A 44 -6.72 -5.00 8.70
N GLY A 45 -6.58 -4.31 7.57
CA GLY A 45 -6.42 -2.86 7.52
C GLY A 45 -7.61 -2.12 8.14
N ASN A 46 -8.83 -2.52 7.79
CA ASN A 46 -10.05 -1.95 8.35
C ASN A 46 -10.14 -2.14 9.88
N ILE A 47 -9.75 -3.31 10.40
CA ILE A 47 -9.71 -3.55 11.86
C ILE A 47 -8.69 -2.63 12.53
N TYR A 48 -7.50 -2.43 11.94
CA TYR A 48 -6.51 -1.50 12.47
C TYR A 48 -7.02 -0.05 12.46
N LEU A 49 -7.69 0.39 11.39
CA LEU A 49 -8.30 1.72 11.35
C LEU A 49 -9.38 1.89 12.43
N ALA A 50 -10.24 0.89 12.62
CA ALA A 50 -11.27 0.92 13.67
C ALA A 50 -10.68 0.98 15.09
N THR A 51 -9.43 0.59 15.27
CA THR A 51 -8.67 0.71 16.53
C THR A 51 -7.73 1.92 16.57
N ASN A 52 -7.86 2.87 15.64
CA ASN A 52 -7.03 4.06 15.48
C ASN A 52 -5.53 3.77 15.25
N ASP A 53 -5.20 2.61 14.67
CA ASP A 53 -3.85 2.21 14.34
C ASP A 53 -3.59 2.36 12.83
N THR A 54 -3.50 3.59 12.39
CA THR A 54 -3.29 3.91 10.96
C THR A 54 -1.98 3.36 10.42
N ALA A 55 -0.93 3.28 11.24
CA ALA A 55 0.36 2.76 10.80
C ALA A 55 0.27 1.27 10.43
N ARG A 56 -0.34 0.44 11.29
CA ARG A 56 -0.56 -0.98 10.98
C ARG A 56 -1.59 -1.19 9.88
N ALA A 57 -2.56 -0.29 9.75
CA ALA A 57 -3.53 -0.33 8.65
C ALA A 57 -2.84 -0.16 7.30
N ILE A 58 -1.97 0.86 7.16
CA ILE A 58 -1.17 1.08 5.96
C ILE A 58 -0.35 -0.18 5.63
N GLY A 59 0.41 -0.71 6.59
CA GLY A 59 1.22 -1.91 6.36
C GLY A 59 0.40 -3.13 5.94
N ALA A 60 -0.83 -3.28 6.46
CA ALA A 60 -1.72 -4.34 6.01
C ALA A 60 -2.17 -4.13 4.56
N TYR A 61 -2.61 -2.92 4.20
CA TYR A 61 -3.03 -2.62 2.83
C TYR A 61 -1.88 -2.73 1.83
N GLU A 62 -0.68 -2.24 2.17
CA GLU A 62 0.52 -2.39 1.32
C GLU A 62 0.84 -3.87 1.09
N THR A 63 0.82 -4.69 2.14
CA THR A 63 1.02 -6.14 2.02
C THR A 63 -0.06 -6.80 1.15
N GLY A 64 -1.30 -6.36 1.26
CA GLY A 64 -2.39 -6.83 0.41
C GLY A 64 -2.19 -6.45 -1.06
N ARG A 65 -1.76 -5.22 -1.32
CA ARG A 65 -1.40 -4.75 -2.67
C ARG A 65 -0.31 -5.62 -3.31
N GLU A 66 0.75 -5.91 -2.56
CA GLU A 66 1.91 -6.65 -3.04
C GLU A 66 1.62 -8.15 -3.23
N LYS A 67 0.92 -8.77 -2.27
CA LYS A 67 0.68 -10.21 -2.26
C LYS A 67 -0.54 -10.66 -3.04
N SER A 68 -1.41 -9.74 -3.44
CA SER A 68 -2.58 -10.08 -4.25
C SER A 68 -2.15 -10.53 -5.64
N GLN A 69 -2.49 -11.78 -5.97
CA GLN A 69 -2.22 -12.37 -7.30
C GLN A 69 -3.33 -12.03 -8.30
N ARG A 70 -4.53 -11.70 -7.82
CA ARG A 70 -5.68 -11.34 -8.66
C ARG A 70 -5.75 -9.83 -8.81
N ASN A 71 -5.89 -9.39 -10.06
CA ASN A 71 -6.15 -7.98 -10.38
C ASN A 71 -7.66 -7.80 -10.58
N GLY A 72 -8.42 -7.90 -9.48
CA GLY A 72 -9.87 -7.75 -9.45
C GLY A 72 -10.34 -6.49 -8.75
N VAL A 73 -11.65 -6.31 -8.72
CA VAL A 73 -12.32 -5.16 -8.08
C VAL A 73 -11.94 -5.04 -6.59
N GLU A 74 -11.76 -6.17 -5.90
CA GLU A 74 -11.38 -6.20 -4.48
C GLU A 74 -10.01 -5.55 -4.22
N LYS A 75 -9.04 -5.80 -5.12
CA LYS A 75 -7.74 -5.11 -5.09
C LYS A 75 -7.91 -3.62 -5.37
N GLY A 76 -8.79 -3.26 -6.31
CA GLY A 76 -9.15 -1.87 -6.57
C GLY A 76 -9.69 -1.17 -5.33
N VAL A 77 -10.64 -1.78 -4.61
CA VAL A 77 -11.20 -1.24 -3.36
C VAL A 77 -10.13 -1.07 -2.27
N LEU A 78 -9.22 -2.04 -2.13
CA LEU A 78 -8.07 -1.93 -1.22
C LEU A 78 -7.19 -0.72 -1.57
N LEU A 79 -6.88 -0.55 -2.84
CA LEU A 79 -6.06 0.57 -3.33
C LEU A 79 -6.74 1.92 -3.11
N LEU A 80 -8.06 2.02 -3.31
CA LEU A 80 -8.82 3.23 -3.00
C LEU A 80 -8.71 3.60 -1.52
N ARG A 81 -8.82 2.62 -0.64
CA ARG A 81 -8.70 2.86 0.80
C ARG A 81 -7.31 3.33 1.19
N LEU A 82 -6.28 2.69 0.66
CA LEU A 82 -4.89 3.07 0.87
C LEU A 82 -4.59 4.45 0.29
N GLY A 83 -5.05 4.74 -0.92
CA GLY A 83 -4.92 6.04 -1.57
C GLY A 83 -5.57 7.17 -0.78
N ALA A 84 -6.75 6.95 -0.19
CA ALA A 84 -7.40 7.92 0.68
C ALA A 84 -6.56 8.24 1.93
N ILE A 85 -5.96 7.24 2.55
CA ILE A 85 -5.08 7.44 3.71
C ILE A 85 -3.82 8.21 3.31
N TYR A 86 -3.23 7.92 2.17
CA TYR A 86 -2.08 8.66 1.67
C TYR A 86 -2.42 10.11 1.31
N TRP A 87 -3.60 10.34 0.74
CA TRP A 87 -4.10 11.70 0.49
C TRP A 87 -4.21 12.50 1.78
N ASP A 88 -4.84 11.95 2.81
CA ASP A 88 -5.00 12.60 4.12
C ASP A 88 -3.65 12.89 4.79
N LYS A 89 -2.67 12.02 4.56
CA LYS A 89 -1.28 12.20 5.02
C LYS A 89 -0.43 13.10 4.13
N ARG A 90 -0.98 13.65 3.06
CA ARG A 90 -0.28 14.46 2.05
C ARG A 90 0.88 13.73 1.35
N LEU A 91 0.85 12.41 1.32
CA LEU A 91 1.77 11.57 0.56
C LEU A 91 1.24 11.44 -0.88
N PHE A 92 1.24 12.55 -1.60
CA PHE A 92 0.52 12.70 -2.86
C PHE A 92 0.99 11.76 -3.97
N GLU A 93 2.27 11.49 -4.04
CA GLU A 93 2.86 10.56 -5.01
C GLU A 93 2.33 9.13 -4.80
N LYS A 94 2.32 8.66 -3.54
CA LYS A 94 1.75 7.34 -3.19
C LYS A 94 0.24 7.30 -3.40
N ALA A 95 -0.46 8.39 -3.10
CA ALA A 95 -1.90 8.49 -3.34
C ALA A 95 -2.22 8.42 -4.83
N GLN A 96 -1.46 9.15 -5.68
CA GLN A 96 -1.60 9.12 -7.13
C GLN A 96 -1.47 7.69 -7.66
N GLN A 97 -0.41 7.00 -7.29
CA GLN A 97 -0.16 5.63 -7.72
C GLN A 97 -1.33 4.69 -7.34
N CYS A 98 -1.82 4.80 -6.08
CA CYS A 98 -2.95 3.99 -5.63
C CYS A 98 -4.23 4.26 -6.42
N TYR A 99 -4.56 5.53 -6.70
CA TYR A 99 -5.76 5.88 -7.48
C TYR A 99 -5.62 5.48 -8.94
N THR A 100 -4.46 5.65 -9.55
CA THR A 100 -4.21 5.22 -10.94
C THR A 100 -4.37 3.70 -11.09
N ASP A 101 -3.74 2.93 -10.19
CA ASP A 101 -3.85 1.47 -10.17
C ASP A 101 -5.31 1.02 -9.93
N ALA A 102 -6.02 1.70 -9.02
CA ALA A 102 -7.41 1.38 -8.69
C ALA A 102 -8.36 1.61 -9.86
N LEU A 103 -8.21 2.73 -10.58
CA LEU A 103 -9.05 3.06 -11.75
C LEU A 103 -8.95 2.02 -12.86
N GLY A 104 -7.84 1.29 -12.95
CA GLY A 104 -7.68 0.19 -13.88
C GLY A 104 -8.38 -1.12 -13.45
N LEU A 105 -8.88 -1.19 -12.21
CA LEU A 105 -9.43 -2.42 -11.60
C LEU A 105 -10.91 -2.31 -11.22
N ILE A 106 -11.43 -1.10 -11.03
CA ILE A 106 -12.84 -0.85 -10.68
C ILE A 106 -13.66 -0.52 -11.91
N ASP A 107 -14.94 -0.89 -11.87
CA ASP A 107 -15.88 -0.57 -12.94
C ASP A 107 -16.26 0.92 -12.93
N LYS A 108 -16.58 1.45 -14.12
CA LYS A 108 -17.05 2.84 -14.27
C LYS A 108 -18.38 3.10 -13.54
N GLU A 109 -19.15 2.05 -13.28
CA GLU A 109 -20.41 2.08 -12.55
C GLU A 109 -20.22 2.10 -11.02
N HIS A 110 -18.97 2.05 -10.53
CA HIS A 110 -18.68 2.15 -9.10
C HIS A 110 -19.13 3.52 -8.56
N ASP A 111 -19.87 3.53 -7.48
CA ASP A 111 -20.54 4.71 -6.89
C ASP A 111 -19.67 5.98 -6.77
N ASN A 112 -18.38 5.83 -6.58
CA ASN A 112 -17.43 6.94 -6.42
C ASN A 112 -16.46 7.09 -7.60
N TYR A 113 -16.70 6.45 -8.75
CA TYR A 113 -15.77 6.44 -9.88
C TYR A 113 -15.41 7.84 -10.37
N GLU A 114 -16.40 8.72 -10.50
CA GLU A 114 -16.18 10.10 -10.96
C GLU A 114 -15.34 10.92 -9.96
N GLU A 115 -15.60 10.77 -8.66
CA GLU A 115 -14.84 11.45 -7.62
C GLU A 115 -13.38 10.97 -7.61
N ILE A 116 -13.16 9.66 -7.71
CA ILE A 116 -11.83 9.04 -7.77
C ILE A 116 -11.09 9.54 -9.00
N THR A 117 -11.75 9.56 -10.16
CA THR A 117 -11.16 10.08 -11.41
C THR A 117 -10.77 11.56 -11.27
N ARG A 118 -11.61 12.36 -10.62
CA ARG A 118 -11.32 13.78 -10.35
C ARG A 118 -10.10 13.94 -9.45
N ARG A 119 -10.03 13.15 -8.36
CA ARG A 119 -8.87 13.15 -7.45
C ARG A 119 -7.58 12.73 -8.15
N SER A 120 -7.63 11.69 -8.98
CA SER A 120 -6.48 11.25 -9.78
C SER A 120 -5.98 12.37 -10.70
N LYS A 121 -6.87 13.04 -11.43
CA LYS A 121 -6.51 14.18 -12.30
C LYS A 121 -5.93 15.38 -11.53
N VAL A 122 -6.38 15.62 -10.31
CA VAL A 122 -5.80 16.66 -9.44
C VAL A 122 -4.39 16.25 -9.03
N LEU A 123 -4.17 15.00 -8.66
CA LEU A 123 -2.86 14.47 -8.30
C LEU A 123 -1.88 14.49 -9.48
N ASP A 124 -2.34 14.19 -10.69
CA ASP A 124 -1.50 14.25 -11.90
C ASP A 124 -0.89 15.66 -12.12
N LYS A 125 -1.65 16.69 -11.73
CA LYS A 125 -1.18 18.08 -11.78
C LYS A 125 -0.36 18.48 -10.55
N LEU A 126 -0.67 17.95 -9.39
CA LEU A 126 -0.07 18.35 -8.10
C LEU A 126 1.29 17.66 -7.86
N VAL A 127 1.40 16.39 -8.16
CA VAL A 127 2.59 15.57 -7.86
C VAL A 127 3.88 16.14 -8.45
N PRO A 128 3.93 16.60 -9.72
CA PRO A 128 5.16 17.19 -10.27
C PRO A 128 5.70 18.35 -9.43
N PHE A 129 4.80 19.20 -8.91
CA PHE A 129 5.20 20.35 -8.09
C PHE A 129 5.64 19.93 -6.69
N THR A 130 4.92 19.02 -6.05
CA THR A 130 5.28 18.53 -4.70
C THR A 130 6.57 17.74 -4.72
N SER A 131 6.82 16.94 -5.76
CA SER A 131 8.08 16.22 -5.94
C SER A 131 9.25 17.18 -6.22
N ALA A 132 9.03 18.24 -7.00
CA ALA A 132 10.04 19.26 -7.23
C ALA A 132 10.40 20.02 -5.94
N ILE A 133 9.40 20.36 -5.12
CA ILE A 133 9.62 20.99 -3.80
C ILE A 133 10.41 20.05 -2.88
N ALA A 134 10.01 18.78 -2.78
CA ALA A 134 10.70 17.80 -1.95
C ALA A 134 12.15 17.57 -2.39
N LEU A 135 12.41 17.56 -3.70
CA LEU A 135 13.76 17.50 -4.26
C LEU A 135 14.57 18.75 -3.87
N GLN A 136 13.98 19.95 -4.02
CA GLN A 136 14.64 21.20 -3.66
C GLN A 136 15.00 21.23 -2.17
N ASP A 137 14.07 20.83 -1.30
CA ASP A 137 14.31 20.76 0.15
C ASP A 137 15.44 19.77 0.48
N SER A 138 15.46 18.61 -0.20
CA SER A 138 16.51 17.63 -0.05
C SER A 138 17.88 18.16 -0.48
N LEU A 139 17.95 18.86 -1.62
CA LEU A 139 19.19 19.49 -2.11
C LEU A 139 19.67 20.59 -1.16
N GLN A 140 18.77 21.42 -0.63
CA GLN A 140 19.10 22.42 0.39
C GLN A 140 19.62 21.79 1.68
N ALA A 141 19.00 20.68 2.14
CA ALA A 141 19.48 19.95 3.30
C ALA A 141 20.90 19.41 3.07
N LEU A 142 21.16 18.78 1.91
CA LEU A 142 22.49 18.28 1.53
C LEU A 142 23.54 19.40 1.42
N SER A 143 23.15 20.59 0.94
CA SER A 143 24.09 21.73 0.81
C SER A 143 24.57 22.27 2.15
N ARG A 144 23.77 22.08 3.22
CA ARG A 144 24.12 22.50 4.60
C ARG A 144 24.94 21.48 5.38
N MET A 145 25.06 20.26 4.86
CA MET A 145 25.84 19.18 5.47
C MET A 145 27.34 19.34 5.20
N SER A 146 28.16 18.92 6.13
CA SER A 146 29.58 18.72 5.90
C SER A 146 29.81 17.64 4.83
N GLU A 147 31.00 17.61 4.24
CA GLU A 147 31.34 16.60 3.23
C GLU A 147 31.18 15.17 3.74
N ALA A 148 31.60 14.90 4.96
CA ALA A 148 31.48 13.59 5.60
C ALA A 148 30.01 13.16 5.79
N GLU A 149 29.15 14.09 6.28
CA GLU A 149 27.71 13.83 6.45
C GLU A 149 27.00 13.60 5.12
N ARG A 150 27.39 14.36 4.10
CA ARG A 150 26.85 14.24 2.73
C ARG A 150 27.19 12.89 2.12
N ASN A 151 28.45 12.47 2.20
CA ASN A 151 28.91 11.18 1.73
C ASN A 151 28.19 10.04 2.46
N ALA A 152 28.07 10.11 3.78
CA ALA A 152 27.32 9.13 4.56
C ALA A 152 25.81 9.09 4.20
N ALA A 153 25.21 10.20 3.81
CA ALA A 153 23.82 10.24 3.34
C ALA A 153 23.69 9.58 1.96
N ILE A 154 24.64 9.83 1.06
CA ILE A 154 24.69 9.23 -0.28
C ILE A 154 24.89 7.71 -0.16
N ASP A 155 25.82 7.26 0.67
CA ASP A 155 26.09 5.84 0.89
C ASP A 155 24.85 5.09 1.39
N ARG A 156 24.11 5.68 2.34
CA ARG A 156 22.82 5.11 2.81
C ARG A 156 21.80 4.95 1.72
N VAL A 157 21.69 5.92 0.80
CA VAL A 157 20.78 5.83 -0.33
C VAL A 157 21.21 4.75 -1.31
N ILE A 158 22.52 4.67 -1.61
CA ILE A 158 23.09 3.65 -2.47
C ILE A 158 22.84 2.24 -1.91
N GLU A 159 23.07 2.04 -0.61
CA GLU A 159 22.81 0.76 0.06
C GLU A 159 21.33 0.38 0.02
N ALA A 160 20.45 1.34 0.26
CA ALA A 160 19.00 1.12 0.19
C ALA A 160 18.54 0.75 -1.23
N LEU A 161 19.10 1.40 -2.27
CA LEU A 161 18.82 1.06 -3.66
C LEU A 161 19.33 -0.33 -4.04
N LYS A 162 20.57 -0.66 -3.67
CA LYS A 162 21.13 -2.00 -3.91
C LYS A 162 20.30 -3.10 -3.25
N LYS A 163 19.87 -2.87 -2.00
CA LYS A 163 19.01 -3.81 -1.30
C LYS A 163 17.67 -4.00 -2.02
N LYS A 164 17.06 -2.91 -2.47
CA LYS A 164 15.79 -2.95 -3.22
C LYS A 164 15.94 -3.69 -4.54
N GLU A 165 16.98 -3.42 -5.30
CA GLU A 165 17.27 -4.12 -6.56
C GLU A 165 17.49 -5.62 -6.36
N GLU A 166 18.18 -6.01 -5.27
CA GLU A 166 18.38 -7.41 -4.92
C GLU A 166 17.06 -8.10 -4.53
N GLU A 167 16.22 -7.44 -3.72
CA GLU A 167 14.89 -7.93 -3.35
C GLU A 167 14.00 -8.11 -4.59
N GLU A 168 14.00 -7.14 -5.52
CA GLU A 168 13.26 -7.22 -6.78
C GLU A 168 13.79 -8.33 -7.70
N ARG A 169 15.10 -8.52 -7.75
CA ARG A 169 15.74 -9.59 -8.51
C ARG A 169 15.35 -10.95 -7.94
N GLN A 170 15.41 -11.11 -6.63
CA GLN A 170 15.02 -12.35 -5.97
C GLN A 170 13.54 -12.66 -6.17
N ALA A 171 12.67 -11.68 -6.03
CA ALA A 171 11.24 -11.84 -6.28
C ALA A 171 10.92 -12.28 -7.73
N LYS A 172 11.66 -11.75 -8.71
CA LYS A 172 11.53 -12.19 -10.11
C LYS A 172 12.00 -13.64 -10.32
N LEU A 173 13.09 -14.04 -9.67
CA LEU A 173 13.59 -15.42 -9.74
C LEU A 173 12.60 -16.39 -9.09
N ASP A 174 12.08 -16.06 -7.92
CA ASP A 174 11.09 -16.89 -7.21
C ASP A 174 9.80 -17.03 -8.03
N SER A 175 9.32 -15.93 -8.64
CA SER A 175 8.17 -15.95 -9.54
C SER A 175 8.40 -16.82 -10.78
N ALA A 176 9.58 -16.72 -11.40
CA ALA A 176 9.94 -17.53 -12.55
C ALA A 176 10.10 -19.03 -12.19
N ALA A 177 10.59 -19.35 -11.00
CA ALA A 177 10.69 -20.71 -10.52
C ALA A 177 9.29 -21.33 -10.26
N GLN A 178 8.37 -20.55 -9.67
CA GLN A 178 6.99 -20.98 -9.46
C GLN A 178 6.20 -21.20 -10.75
N ALA A 179 6.50 -20.43 -11.80
CA ALA A 179 5.86 -20.59 -13.12
C ALA A 179 6.33 -21.83 -13.90
N ARG A 180 7.43 -22.47 -13.48
CA ARG A 180 8.02 -23.67 -14.10
C ARG A 180 7.70 -24.97 -13.37
N ALA A 181 7.10 -24.87 -12.17
CA ALA A 181 6.70 -25.99 -11.33
C ALA A 181 5.22 -26.32 -11.52
#